data_8f4120cfc2041bca2c717a578e6eec40
#
_entry.id   8f4120cfc2041bca2c717a578e6eec40
#
_cell.length_a   1.000
_cell.length_b   1.000
_cell.length_c   1.000
_cell.angle_alpha   90.00
_cell.angle_beta   90.00
_cell.angle_gamma   90.00
#
_symmetry.space_group_name_H-M   'P 1'
#
loop_
_entity.id
_entity.type
_entity.pdbx_description
1 polymer ?
#
loop_
_entity_poly.entity_id
_entity_poly.type
_entity_poly.pdbx_seq_one_letter_code
_entity_poly.pdbx_strand_id
1 'polypeptide(L)'
;MTNTIDIYVDGSAINNENPNVPTLGGVGVFIDLSKSPEDENAKGSYGIFVGHIKDHKLEDDGDYTGDEIKLQTLDLDKTTNNTTELAAIYVALVSLEQMFHPSGREFMIYGDSEYAGNLIFGSWNPKENKQLVAIIKEKAKSLQNAGYKIRWEHVRAHADDDRNNYVDYLAKCGAYNTSPEVIVNFSTWVKAPIDV
;
A
#
# COMPACT_ATOMS: atom_id res chain seq x y z
N MET A 1 15.35 21.28 -4.04
CA MET A 1 15.15 19.85 -4.17
C MET A 1 13.77 19.55 -3.60
N THR A 2 12.91 18.85 -4.32
CA THR A 2 11.58 18.52 -3.83
C THR A 2 11.73 17.48 -2.72
N ASN A 3 11.28 17.83 -1.52
CA ASN A 3 11.28 16.95 -0.35
C ASN A 3 10.05 16.01 -0.46
N THR A 4 10.07 15.10 -1.44
CA THR A 4 8.98 14.19 -1.74
C THR A 4 9.36 12.78 -1.32
N ILE A 5 8.48 12.12 -0.58
CA ILE A 5 8.58 10.70 -0.25
C ILE A 5 7.62 9.95 -1.17
N ASP A 6 8.15 8.98 -1.90
CA ASP A 6 7.39 8.15 -2.83
C ASP A 6 6.92 6.89 -2.11
N ILE A 7 5.62 6.58 -2.23
CA ILE A 7 4.97 5.44 -1.60
C ILE A 7 4.24 4.67 -2.68
N TYR A 8 4.57 3.41 -2.86
CA TYR A 8 3.93 2.52 -3.82
C TYR A 8 2.99 1.58 -3.09
N VAL A 9 1.81 1.35 -3.65
CA VAL A 9 0.77 0.52 -3.06
C VAL A 9 0.18 -0.44 -4.08
N ASP A 10 -0.11 -1.65 -3.66
CA ASP A 10 -0.84 -2.63 -4.46
C ASP A 10 -1.68 -3.56 -3.58
N GLY A 11 -2.77 -4.09 -4.13
CA GLY A 11 -3.66 -5.03 -3.50
C GLY A 11 -3.91 -6.25 -4.37
N SER A 12 -3.80 -7.45 -3.80
CA SER A 12 -3.98 -8.71 -4.51
C SER A 12 -5.14 -9.51 -3.95
N ALA A 13 -6.04 -10.00 -4.82
CA ALA A 13 -7.08 -10.95 -4.46
C ALA A 13 -7.00 -12.20 -5.36
N ILE A 14 -6.51 -13.28 -4.79
CA ILE A 14 -6.35 -14.56 -5.47
C ILE A 14 -7.66 -15.37 -5.39
N ASN A 15 -8.02 -16.06 -6.45
CA ASN A 15 -9.28 -16.84 -6.57
C ASN A 15 -10.56 -15.98 -6.54
N ASN A 16 -10.47 -14.68 -6.75
CA ASN A 16 -11.61 -13.76 -6.69
C ASN A 16 -12.77 -14.13 -7.64
N GLU A 17 -12.49 -14.83 -8.74
CA GLU A 17 -13.49 -15.23 -9.75
C GLU A 17 -14.07 -16.64 -9.52
N ASN A 18 -13.53 -17.41 -8.57
CA ASN A 18 -13.96 -18.78 -8.32
C ASN A 18 -14.77 -18.88 -7.02
N PRO A 19 -16.11 -18.98 -7.07
CA PRO A 19 -16.96 -19.02 -5.88
C PRO A 19 -16.79 -20.29 -5.03
N ASN A 20 -16.11 -21.32 -5.55
CA ASN A 20 -15.90 -22.59 -4.85
C ASN A 20 -14.59 -22.65 -4.05
N VAL A 21 -13.76 -21.62 -4.15
CA VAL A 21 -12.47 -21.53 -3.46
C VAL A 21 -12.43 -20.23 -2.67
N PRO A 22 -11.97 -20.22 -1.42
CA PRO A 22 -11.80 -18.99 -0.66
C PRO A 22 -10.91 -18.00 -1.40
N THR A 23 -11.34 -16.74 -1.44
CA THR A 23 -10.50 -15.65 -1.94
C THR A 23 -9.43 -15.32 -0.91
N LEU A 24 -8.17 -15.40 -1.35
CA LEU A 24 -7.03 -14.96 -0.55
C LEU A 24 -6.76 -13.50 -0.87
N GLY A 25 -6.57 -12.68 0.13
CA GLY A 25 -6.30 -11.25 -0.06
C GLY A 25 -5.00 -10.82 0.60
N GLY A 26 -4.33 -9.87 -0.04
CA GLY A 26 -3.12 -9.27 0.51
C GLY A 26 -2.95 -7.83 0.08
N VAL A 27 -2.16 -7.09 0.84
CA VAL A 27 -1.76 -5.73 0.55
C VAL A 27 -0.25 -5.60 0.62
N GLY A 28 0.31 -4.79 -0.25
CA GLY A 28 1.72 -4.41 -0.26
C GLY A 28 1.87 -2.90 -0.21
N VAL A 29 2.81 -2.41 0.60
CA VAL A 29 3.22 -1.01 0.63
C VAL A 29 4.74 -0.95 0.63
N PHE A 30 5.29 -0.10 -0.21
CA PHE A 30 6.71 0.21 -0.27
C PHE A 30 6.91 1.72 -0.14
N ILE A 31 7.73 2.14 0.82
CA ILE A 31 8.05 3.55 1.08
C ILE A 31 9.51 3.79 0.72
N ASP A 32 9.76 4.62 -0.29
CA ASP A 32 11.10 4.98 -0.75
C ASP A 32 11.64 6.16 0.07
N LEU A 33 12.52 5.86 1.01
CA LEU A 33 13.19 6.84 1.87
C LEU A 33 14.49 7.37 1.27
N SER A 34 14.94 6.82 0.12
CA SER A 34 16.23 7.17 -0.49
C SER A 34 16.34 8.64 -0.91
N LYS A 35 15.22 9.32 -1.06
CA LYS A 35 15.12 10.74 -1.42
C LYS A 35 14.95 11.65 -0.21
N SER A 36 14.94 11.12 1.03
CA SER A 36 14.80 11.94 2.23
C SER A 36 16.05 12.77 2.47
N PRO A 37 16.00 14.12 2.39
CA PRO A 37 17.19 14.96 2.48
C PRO A 37 17.71 15.16 3.91
N GLU A 38 16.94 14.76 4.93
CA GLU A 38 17.22 15.10 6.33
C GLU A 38 18.03 14.04 7.07
N ASP A 39 18.13 12.84 6.53
CA ASP A 39 18.94 11.78 7.11
C ASP A 39 19.91 11.22 6.07
N GLU A 40 21.19 11.60 6.18
CA GLU A 40 22.24 11.04 5.32
C GLU A 40 22.39 9.52 5.50
N ASN A 41 21.93 8.97 6.63
CA ASN A 41 21.92 7.54 6.89
C ASN A 41 20.70 6.85 6.25
N ALA A 42 19.65 7.59 5.88
CA ALA A 42 18.48 7.08 5.17
C ALA A 42 18.69 6.92 3.64
N LYS A 43 19.86 7.28 3.12
CA LYS A 43 20.19 7.04 1.71
C LYS A 43 20.17 5.55 1.40
N GLY A 44 19.16 5.11 0.64
CA GLY A 44 18.93 3.71 0.28
C GLY A 44 18.10 2.91 1.28
N SER A 45 17.54 3.55 2.31
CA SER A 45 16.55 2.92 3.19
C SER A 45 15.15 2.96 2.59
N TYR A 46 14.32 2.02 2.99
CA TYR A 46 12.93 1.89 2.57
C TYR A 46 12.11 1.24 3.69
N GLY A 47 10.81 1.53 3.70
CA GLY A 47 9.81 0.85 4.51
C GLY A 47 9.03 -0.15 3.66
N ILE A 48 8.77 -1.34 4.20
CA ILE A 48 7.95 -2.37 3.56
C ILE A 48 6.85 -2.77 4.53
N PHE A 49 5.64 -2.83 4.02
CA PHE A 49 4.52 -3.45 4.74
C PHE A 49 3.87 -4.51 3.86
N VAL A 50 3.55 -5.66 4.46
CA VAL A 50 2.79 -6.75 3.85
C VAL A 50 1.66 -7.13 4.79
N GLY A 51 0.42 -7.05 4.33
CA GLY A 51 -0.74 -7.41 5.11
C GLY A 51 -1.49 -8.58 4.52
N HIS A 52 -1.91 -9.51 5.37
CA HIS A 52 -2.80 -10.62 5.01
C HIS A 52 -4.25 -10.26 5.28
N ILE A 53 -5.14 -10.60 4.34
CA ILE A 53 -6.58 -10.41 4.52
C ILE A 53 -7.21 -11.77 4.73
N LYS A 54 -7.69 -12.00 5.97
CA LYS A 54 -8.35 -13.21 6.40
C LYS A 54 -9.78 -12.90 6.80
N ASP A 55 -10.72 -13.74 6.39
CA ASP A 55 -12.15 -13.57 6.70
C ASP A 55 -12.67 -12.15 6.43
N HIS A 56 -12.24 -11.57 5.32
CA HIS A 56 -12.51 -10.19 4.89
C HIS A 56 -12.01 -9.09 5.85
N LYS A 57 -11.00 -9.39 6.66
CA LYS A 57 -10.35 -8.45 7.58
C LYS A 57 -8.88 -8.34 7.24
N LEU A 58 -8.40 -7.12 7.13
CA LEU A 58 -6.98 -6.87 7.14
C LEU A 58 -6.50 -6.94 8.59
N GLU A 59 -5.64 -7.90 8.87
CA GLU A 59 -5.00 -8.10 10.17
C GLU A 59 -3.58 -7.52 10.14
N ASP A 60 -3.10 -7.14 11.32
CA ASP A 60 -1.74 -6.64 11.50
C ASP A 60 -0.79 -7.84 11.64
N ASP A 61 -0.28 -8.33 10.53
CA ASP A 61 0.58 -9.52 10.50
C ASP A 61 2.08 -9.21 10.40
N GLY A 62 2.46 -7.95 10.55
CA GLY A 62 3.87 -7.65 10.75
C GLY A 62 4.48 -6.66 9.76
N ASP A 63 5.41 -5.91 10.30
CA ASP A 63 6.37 -5.08 9.60
C ASP A 63 7.65 -5.88 9.36
N TYR A 64 8.13 -5.89 8.13
CA TYR A 64 9.36 -6.58 7.75
C TYR A 64 10.61 -5.67 7.82
N THR A 65 10.45 -4.41 8.18
CA THR A 65 11.56 -3.45 8.31
C THR A 65 11.94 -3.11 9.75
N GLY A 66 11.17 -3.61 10.74
CA GLY A 66 11.49 -3.46 12.18
C GLY A 66 10.75 -2.32 12.89
N ASP A 67 9.96 -1.54 12.18
CA ASP A 67 9.07 -0.53 12.78
C ASP A 67 7.65 -1.11 12.86
N GLU A 68 7.12 -1.33 14.07
CA GLU A 68 5.76 -1.82 14.26
C GLU A 68 4.72 -0.78 13.82
N ILE A 69 4.14 -0.98 12.63
CA ILE A 69 2.97 -0.21 12.19
C ILE A 69 1.72 -0.83 12.81
N LYS A 70 1.10 -0.13 13.75
CA LYS A 70 -0.12 -0.59 14.40
C LYS A 70 -1.33 -0.27 13.53
N LEU A 71 -1.85 -1.27 12.84
CA LEU A 71 -3.11 -1.16 12.13
C LEU A 71 -4.29 -1.35 13.09
N GLN A 72 -5.32 -0.52 12.92
CA GLN A 72 -6.65 -0.92 13.40
C GLN A 72 -7.23 -1.90 12.39
N THR A 73 -7.84 -2.98 12.87
CA THR A 73 -8.52 -3.95 12.00
C THR A 73 -9.43 -3.23 11.01
N LEU A 74 -9.21 -3.47 9.74
CA LEU A 74 -10.03 -2.91 8.66
C LEU A 74 -10.97 -4.00 8.14
N ASP A 75 -12.27 -3.82 8.36
CA ASP A 75 -13.28 -4.72 7.81
C ASP A 75 -13.54 -4.41 6.33
N LEU A 76 -13.45 -5.44 5.51
CA LEU A 76 -13.83 -5.41 4.10
C LEU A 76 -15.13 -6.22 3.96
N ASP A 77 -16.19 -5.65 3.36
CA ASP A 77 -17.43 -6.40 3.11
C ASP A 77 -17.18 -7.72 2.36
N LYS A 78 -16.19 -7.73 1.51
CA LYS A 78 -15.70 -8.89 0.73
C LYS A 78 -14.26 -8.67 0.30
N THR A 79 -13.52 -9.75 0.09
CA THR A 79 -12.16 -9.72 -0.47
C THR A 79 -12.23 -9.76 -1.99
N THR A 80 -11.85 -8.68 -2.65
CA THR A 80 -11.82 -8.53 -4.12
C THR A 80 -10.62 -7.67 -4.49
N ASN A 81 -10.18 -7.65 -5.75
CA ASN A 81 -9.13 -6.74 -6.20
C ASN A 81 -9.42 -5.29 -5.81
N ASN A 82 -10.63 -4.81 -6.02
CA ASN A 82 -10.99 -3.44 -5.65
C ASN A 82 -10.88 -3.15 -4.15
N THR A 83 -11.25 -4.10 -3.29
CA THR A 83 -11.19 -3.90 -1.83
C THR A 83 -9.77 -4.05 -1.30
N THR A 84 -8.94 -4.90 -1.88
CA THR A 84 -7.53 -5.03 -1.51
C THR A 84 -6.71 -3.81 -1.92
N GLU A 85 -6.98 -3.23 -3.10
CA GLU A 85 -6.39 -1.97 -3.56
C GLU A 85 -6.75 -0.78 -2.64
N LEU A 86 -8.02 -0.70 -2.25
CA LEU A 86 -8.46 0.31 -1.27
C LEU A 86 -7.78 0.10 0.09
N ALA A 87 -7.65 -1.14 0.55
CA ALA A 87 -6.96 -1.47 1.79
C ALA A 87 -5.47 -1.10 1.73
N ALA A 88 -4.80 -1.28 0.60
CA ALA A 88 -3.39 -0.88 0.42
C ALA A 88 -3.21 0.64 0.58
N ILE A 89 -4.12 1.45 0.03
CA ILE A 89 -4.12 2.91 0.27
C ILE A 89 -4.32 3.23 1.76
N TYR A 90 -5.22 2.52 2.45
CA TYR A 90 -5.43 2.72 3.88
C TYR A 90 -4.15 2.46 4.69
N VAL A 91 -3.48 1.34 4.41
CA VAL A 91 -2.21 0.99 5.05
C VAL A 91 -1.15 2.07 4.81
N ALA A 92 -1.00 2.56 3.57
CA ALA A 92 -0.08 3.65 3.28
C ALA A 92 -0.37 4.92 4.10
N LEU A 93 -1.65 5.28 4.26
CA LEU A 93 -2.05 6.45 5.06
C LEU A 93 -1.76 6.24 6.55
N VAL A 94 -1.95 5.04 7.08
CA VAL A 94 -1.60 4.71 8.48
C VAL A 94 -0.10 4.72 8.69
N SER A 95 0.66 4.13 7.77
CA SER A 95 2.13 4.14 7.79
C SER A 95 2.67 5.57 7.78
N LEU A 96 2.10 6.43 6.93
CA LEU A 96 2.44 7.85 6.86
C LEU A 96 2.30 8.55 8.22
N GLU A 97 1.16 8.34 8.90
CA GLU A 97 0.89 8.97 10.20
C GLU A 97 1.84 8.50 11.29
N GLN A 98 2.25 7.24 11.27
CA GLN A 98 3.09 6.66 12.32
C GLN A 98 4.58 6.93 12.09
N MET A 99 5.02 6.93 10.83
CA MET A 99 6.44 7.07 10.49
C MET A 99 6.90 8.53 10.36
N PHE A 100 6.00 9.46 10.06
CA PHE A 100 6.38 10.82 9.71
C PHE A 100 5.59 11.86 10.50
N HIS A 101 6.21 13.00 10.71
CA HIS A 101 5.54 14.21 11.18
C HIS A 101 5.19 15.13 9.99
N PRO A 102 4.11 15.93 10.08
CA PRO A 102 3.80 16.93 9.07
C PRO A 102 4.89 18.01 9.08
N SER A 103 5.84 17.92 8.15
CA SER A 103 7.05 18.77 8.09
C SER A 103 7.12 19.64 6.84
N GLY A 104 5.98 19.80 6.14
CA GLY A 104 5.96 20.48 4.83
C GLY A 104 6.42 19.60 3.66
N ARG A 105 6.77 18.33 3.92
CA ARG A 105 7.07 17.32 2.90
C ARG A 105 5.83 17.00 2.07
N GLU A 106 6.08 16.59 0.85
CA GLU A 106 5.07 16.03 -0.03
C GLU A 106 5.19 14.50 -0.03
N PHE A 107 4.05 13.82 0.05
CA PHE A 107 3.94 12.38 -0.02
C PHE A 107 3.20 12.03 -1.29
N MET A 108 3.87 11.30 -2.18
CA MET A 108 3.30 10.86 -3.43
C MET A 108 2.97 9.39 -3.34
N ILE A 109 1.69 9.05 -3.39
CA ILE A 109 1.22 7.66 -3.39
C ILE A 109 1.03 7.24 -4.84
N TYR A 110 1.70 6.16 -5.23
CA TYR A 110 1.64 5.53 -6.55
C TYR A 110 0.89 4.20 -6.46
N GLY A 111 0.02 3.92 -7.41
CA GLY A 111 -0.65 2.64 -7.55
C GLY A 111 -1.30 2.50 -8.93
N ASP A 112 -1.57 1.27 -9.35
CA ASP A 112 -2.11 1.00 -10.68
C ASP A 112 -3.65 0.88 -10.72
N SER A 113 -4.32 1.01 -9.57
CA SER A 113 -5.78 1.01 -9.48
C SER A 113 -6.36 2.39 -9.70
N GLU A 114 -6.73 2.73 -10.95
CA GLU A 114 -7.51 3.95 -11.23
C GLU A 114 -8.78 4.05 -10.38
N TYR A 115 -9.43 2.91 -10.13
CA TYR A 115 -10.62 2.84 -9.29
C TYR A 115 -10.34 3.33 -7.87
N ALA A 116 -9.35 2.77 -7.20
CA ALA A 116 -9.02 3.12 -5.83
C ALA A 116 -8.54 4.58 -5.72
N GLY A 117 -7.61 4.99 -6.59
CA GLY A 117 -7.07 6.35 -6.59
C GLY A 117 -8.13 7.41 -6.82
N ASN A 118 -9.00 7.25 -7.84
CA ASN A 118 -10.05 8.22 -8.13
C ASN A 118 -11.16 8.25 -7.07
N LEU A 119 -11.44 7.13 -6.40
CA LEU A 119 -12.37 7.13 -5.28
C LEU A 119 -11.82 7.89 -4.07
N ILE A 120 -10.55 7.74 -3.73
CA ILE A 120 -10.00 8.34 -2.50
C ILE A 120 -9.54 9.78 -2.73
N PHE A 121 -8.77 10.03 -3.78
CA PHE A 121 -8.13 11.33 -4.03
C PHE A 121 -8.79 12.14 -5.16
N GLY A 122 -9.57 11.47 -6.00
CA GLY A 122 -10.27 12.10 -7.12
C GLY A 122 -11.73 12.47 -6.81
N SER A 123 -12.50 12.62 -7.88
CA SER A 123 -13.90 13.08 -7.84
C SER A 123 -14.94 11.96 -7.95
N TRP A 124 -14.53 10.69 -8.00
CA TRP A 124 -15.47 9.59 -8.18
C TRP A 124 -16.29 9.35 -6.91
N ASN A 125 -17.56 8.96 -7.10
CA ASN A 125 -18.44 8.55 -6.03
C ASN A 125 -18.57 7.03 -6.01
N PRO A 126 -18.44 6.40 -4.82
CA PRO A 126 -18.52 4.94 -4.72
C PRO A 126 -19.94 4.44 -5.01
N LYS A 127 -20.09 3.49 -5.91
CA LYS A 127 -21.31 2.70 -6.10
C LYS A 127 -21.34 1.52 -5.13
N GLU A 128 -20.20 0.87 -4.96
CA GLU A 128 -19.93 -0.23 -4.03
C GLU A 128 -18.86 0.19 -3.02
N ASN A 129 -18.60 -0.63 -2.01
CA ASN A 129 -17.56 -0.42 -0.98
C ASN A 129 -17.69 0.94 -0.26
N LYS A 130 -18.90 1.46 -0.11
CA LYS A 130 -19.14 2.82 0.37
C LYS A 130 -18.58 3.07 1.76
N GLN A 131 -18.71 2.10 2.66
CA GLN A 131 -18.23 2.21 4.04
C GLN A 131 -16.69 2.23 4.08
N LEU A 132 -16.04 1.30 3.37
CA LEU A 132 -14.59 1.23 3.25
C LEU A 132 -14.03 2.54 2.66
N VAL A 133 -14.61 3.02 1.56
CA VAL A 133 -14.20 4.29 0.94
C VAL A 133 -14.37 5.47 1.88
N ALA A 134 -15.46 5.49 2.68
CA ALA A 134 -15.69 6.57 3.66
C ALA A 134 -14.60 6.60 4.74
N ILE A 135 -14.25 5.44 5.30
CA ILE A 135 -13.16 5.30 6.30
C ILE A 135 -11.84 5.83 5.74
N ILE A 136 -11.47 5.41 4.52
CA ILE A 136 -10.20 5.80 3.92
C ILE A 136 -10.17 7.29 3.58
N LYS A 137 -11.27 7.85 3.04
CA LYS A 137 -11.39 9.29 2.79
C LYS A 137 -11.28 10.12 4.07
N GLU A 138 -11.90 9.66 5.15
CA GLU A 138 -11.81 10.33 6.45
C GLU A 138 -10.37 10.34 6.95
N LYS A 139 -9.66 9.20 6.85
CA LYS A 139 -8.24 9.09 7.20
C LYS A 139 -7.38 10.05 6.37
N ALA A 140 -7.53 10.05 5.04
CA ALA A 140 -6.79 10.95 4.16
C ALA A 140 -7.04 12.43 4.49
N LYS A 141 -8.31 12.79 4.74
CA LYS A 141 -8.71 14.15 5.11
C LYS A 141 -8.15 14.56 6.48
N SER A 142 -8.16 13.65 7.45
CA SER A 142 -7.58 13.89 8.78
C SER A 142 -6.08 14.22 8.67
N LEU A 143 -5.33 13.46 7.90
CA LEU A 143 -3.91 13.69 7.65
C LEU A 143 -3.67 15.04 6.94
N GLN A 144 -4.46 15.34 5.91
CA GLN A 144 -4.36 16.62 5.20
C GLN A 144 -4.65 17.81 6.13
N ASN A 145 -5.65 17.70 7.02
CA ASN A 145 -5.95 18.70 8.04
C ASN A 145 -4.83 18.84 9.07
N ALA A 146 -4.11 17.76 9.37
CA ALA A 146 -2.92 17.78 10.22
C ALA A 146 -1.66 18.34 9.53
N GLY A 147 -1.76 18.70 8.23
CA GLY A 147 -0.68 19.35 7.48
C GLY A 147 0.15 18.43 6.58
N TYR A 148 -0.25 17.18 6.42
CA TYR A 148 0.38 16.28 5.45
C TYR A 148 -0.02 16.66 4.01
N LYS A 149 0.94 16.84 3.12
CA LYS A 149 0.72 17.12 1.70
C LYS A 149 0.72 15.79 0.93
N ILE A 150 -0.45 15.18 0.79
CA ILE A 150 -0.61 13.87 0.16
C ILE A 150 -1.16 14.06 -1.25
N ARG A 151 -0.52 13.41 -2.24
CA ARG A 151 -0.98 13.32 -3.63
C ARG A 151 -1.05 11.88 -4.07
N TRP A 152 -1.80 11.65 -5.12
CA TRP A 152 -1.94 10.37 -5.82
C TRP A 152 -1.48 10.50 -7.26
N GLU A 153 -0.77 9.51 -7.74
CA GLU A 153 -0.43 9.34 -9.14
C GLU A 153 -0.68 7.90 -9.59
N HIS A 154 -1.43 7.76 -10.69
CA HIS A 154 -1.68 6.47 -11.28
C HIS A 154 -0.46 6.01 -12.08
N VAL A 155 0.06 4.82 -11.77
CA VAL A 155 1.10 4.14 -12.56
C VAL A 155 0.45 3.08 -13.43
N ARG A 156 1.03 2.82 -14.62
CA ARG A 156 0.51 1.75 -15.48
C ARG A 156 0.92 0.39 -14.91
N ALA A 157 -0.05 -0.53 -14.79
CA ALA A 157 0.22 -1.90 -14.43
C ALA A 157 1.30 -2.51 -15.36
N HIS A 158 2.25 -3.24 -14.79
CA HIS A 158 3.33 -3.91 -15.53
C HIS A 158 4.19 -3.00 -16.43
N ALA A 159 4.21 -1.69 -16.20
CA ALA A 159 5.21 -0.81 -16.76
C ALA A 159 6.61 -1.20 -16.23
N ASP A 160 7.68 -0.75 -16.91
CA ASP A 160 9.07 -0.99 -16.48
C ASP A 160 9.42 -0.17 -15.21
N ASP A 161 8.54 -0.21 -14.21
CA ASP A 161 8.74 0.39 -12.88
C ASP A 161 8.96 -0.73 -11.86
N ASP A 162 10.23 -0.91 -11.48
CA ASP A 162 10.64 -1.96 -10.54
C ASP A 162 9.94 -1.85 -9.18
N ARG A 163 9.59 -0.63 -8.74
CA ARG A 163 8.91 -0.41 -7.47
C ARG A 163 7.44 -0.86 -7.52
N ASN A 164 6.77 -0.57 -8.63
CA ASN A 164 5.40 -1.06 -8.84
C ASN A 164 5.36 -2.58 -8.97
N ASN A 165 6.34 -3.17 -9.67
CA ASN A 165 6.47 -4.63 -9.75
C ASN A 165 6.76 -5.26 -8.39
N TYR A 166 7.54 -4.56 -7.54
CA TYR A 166 7.85 -5.05 -6.22
C TYR A 166 6.64 -5.00 -5.28
N VAL A 167 5.86 -3.93 -5.31
CA VAL A 167 4.68 -3.84 -4.46
C VAL A 167 3.59 -4.84 -4.86
N ASP A 168 3.45 -5.17 -6.16
CA ASP A 168 2.63 -6.31 -6.64
C ASP A 168 3.11 -7.64 -6.04
N TYR A 169 4.43 -7.87 -6.00
CA TYR A 169 5.00 -9.04 -5.34
C TYR A 169 4.68 -9.05 -3.83
N LEU A 170 4.82 -7.92 -3.12
CA LEU A 170 4.49 -7.82 -1.70
C LEU A 170 3.01 -8.13 -1.44
N ALA A 171 2.10 -7.58 -2.26
CA ALA A 171 0.67 -7.85 -2.14
C ALA A 171 0.34 -9.35 -2.33
N LYS A 172 1.03 -10.02 -3.24
CA LYS A 172 0.91 -11.48 -3.43
C LYS A 172 1.47 -12.26 -2.26
N CYS A 173 2.61 -11.85 -1.69
CA CYS A 173 3.12 -12.45 -0.45
C CYS A 173 2.08 -12.35 0.68
N GLY A 174 1.44 -11.18 0.84
CA GLY A 174 0.34 -11.00 1.78
C GLY A 174 -0.83 -11.94 1.50
N ALA A 175 -1.26 -12.07 0.24
CA ALA A 175 -2.36 -12.96 -0.11
C ALA A 175 -2.08 -14.43 0.20
N TYR A 176 -0.87 -14.90 -0.01
CA TYR A 176 -0.46 -16.28 0.29
C TYR A 176 0.07 -16.47 1.73
N ASN A 177 0.10 -15.40 2.51
CA ASN A 177 0.66 -15.39 3.87
C ASN A 177 2.10 -15.95 3.91
N THR A 178 2.94 -15.45 3.01
CA THR A 178 4.35 -15.82 2.88
C THR A 178 5.25 -14.62 3.16
N SER A 179 6.42 -14.88 3.74
CA SER A 179 7.41 -13.81 3.99
C SER A 179 7.99 -13.30 2.66
N PRO A 180 8.04 -11.98 2.45
CA PRO A 180 8.63 -11.40 1.24
C PRO A 180 10.16 -11.49 1.28
N GLU A 181 10.76 -11.51 0.09
CA GLU A 181 12.18 -11.22 -0.06
C GLU A 181 12.43 -9.72 0.12
N VAL A 182 13.28 -9.37 1.08
CA VAL A 182 13.66 -7.98 1.35
C VAL A 182 14.74 -7.55 0.37
N ILE A 183 14.44 -6.55 -0.47
CA ILE A 183 15.36 -6.07 -1.51
C ILE A 183 16.29 -5.02 -0.92
N VAL A 184 17.59 -5.23 -1.13
CA VAL A 184 18.62 -4.24 -0.80
C VAL A 184 18.91 -3.30 -1.97
N ASN A 185 18.66 -3.76 -3.21
CA ASN A 185 18.94 -2.99 -4.42
C ASN A 185 18.02 -3.40 -5.59
N PHE A 186 17.18 -2.48 -6.06
CA PHE A 186 16.26 -2.73 -7.18
C PHE A 186 16.96 -3.10 -8.49
N SER A 187 18.17 -2.60 -8.75
CA SER A 187 18.89 -2.90 -9.99
C SER A 187 19.31 -4.37 -10.13
N THR A 188 19.26 -5.13 -9.03
CA THR A 188 19.61 -6.56 -8.98
C THR A 188 18.41 -7.44 -8.67
N TRP A 189 17.25 -6.85 -8.40
CA TRP A 189 16.06 -7.62 -8.09
C TRP A 189 15.46 -8.29 -9.32
N VAL A 190 15.29 -9.57 -9.21
CA VAL A 190 14.52 -10.39 -10.18
C VAL A 190 13.33 -10.93 -9.41
N LYS A 191 12.11 -10.72 -9.94
CA LYS A 191 10.88 -11.19 -9.31
C LYS A 191 10.99 -12.69 -9.01
N ALA A 192 11.13 -13.03 -7.73
CA ALA A 192 11.14 -14.43 -7.31
C ALA A 192 9.75 -15.04 -7.51
N PRO A 193 9.63 -16.31 -7.94
CA PRO A 193 8.36 -17.01 -7.90
C PRO A 193 7.89 -17.11 -6.45
N ILE A 194 6.60 -16.88 -6.22
CA ILE A 194 6.00 -17.15 -4.92
C ILE A 194 5.74 -18.65 -4.88
N ASP A 195 6.50 -19.36 -4.06
CA ASP A 195 6.28 -20.79 -3.82
C ASP A 195 4.99 -20.96 -3.00
N VAL A 196 3.97 -21.55 -3.63
CA VAL A 196 2.61 -21.76 -3.07
C VAL A 196 2.43 -23.24 -2.77
#